data_2dab126d443ed1cb854335b9c3a7940e
#
_entry.id   2dab126d443ed1cb854335b9c3a7940e
#
_cell.length_a   1.000
_cell.length_b   1.000
_cell.length_c   1.000
_cell.angle_alpha   90.00
_cell.angle_beta   90.00
_cell.angle_gamma   90.00
#
_symmetry.space_group_name_H-M   'P 1'
#
loop_
_entity.id
_entity.type
_entity.pdbx_description
1 polymer ?
#
loop_
_entity_poly.entity_id
_entity_poly.type
_entity_poly.pdbx_seq_one_letter_code
_entity_poly.pdbx_strand_id
1 'polypeptide(L)'
;MKKLGEKHFVSRMHEEYQSDVKFCFILGAGASVSSGIPTGLQMMSQWRDYLLQESKNIPNLIEERAENLGIPEEEYAHIFKLDYELKSEDYFTLYDLRFEGTSNSASTFLEEHMTGKSPSCGYYYLADLLCNTKNRLVITTNFDSLMEDALFISQSTHPLVAGHESLAPLIGNDSRRPVVAKIHRDLLYKPMNRREETQALERSWIQPLSKALSKYIPVVIGYGGGDQSLMSLLQELQLDGIFWCTRGEREKPSEKIQKIIEQHNGYWVPILGFDELLLQIYEKFNQEHMEHENICQKIRSMSEKNCDAFQKSFDKVTQDYDVSRKQVSSAAQSGDISGIVTAIARAEKSDSADNTDADLENELLAIRIALGATQNRGAVALCTDALKRYPNESRIYNLRSTARHHQRDYQAALEDANVAIQLNPNNAQYYNSRGVTLHEMRWLEEALKDKNKAVQLAPNNARYYNSRSMTLHEMKRFGRALEDANQAIQLDPDNAQYYDSRSATLRELKRLEEALDPSSRAST
;
A
#
# COMPACT_ATOMS: atom_id res chain seq x y z
N MET A 1 2.47 40.65 -11.10
CA MET A 1 1.50 39.51 -11.03
C MET A 1 0.09 40.00 -11.35
N LYS A 2 -0.61 39.34 -12.28
CA LYS A 2 -2.01 39.63 -12.65
C LYS A 2 -2.95 38.90 -11.66
N LYS A 3 -3.95 39.63 -11.11
CA LYS A 3 -5.01 39.05 -10.28
C LYS A 3 -6.25 38.78 -11.12
N LEU A 4 -6.90 37.64 -10.96
CA LEU A 4 -8.16 37.29 -11.61
C LEU A 4 -9.16 36.85 -10.54
N GLY A 5 -10.35 37.44 -10.54
CA GLY A 5 -11.42 37.03 -9.61
C GLY A 5 -11.95 35.64 -9.95
N GLU A 6 -12.37 34.87 -8.92
CA GLU A 6 -12.79 33.48 -9.03
C GLU A 6 -13.85 33.26 -10.14
N LYS A 7 -14.91 34.05 -10.18
CA LYS A 7 -15.94 33.96 -11.23
C LYS A 7 -15.42 34.20 -12.64
N HIS A 8 -14.50 35.18 -12.81
CA HIS A 8 -13.89 35.46 -14.10
C HIS A 8 -12.93 34.32 -14.52
N PHE A 9 -12.24 33.70 -13.54
CA PHE A 9 -11.41 32.54 -13.79
C PHE A 9 -12.25 31.37 -14.32
N VAL A 10 -13.37 31.05 -13.67
CA VAL A 10 -14.25 29.95 -14.08
C VAL A 10 -14.81 30.18 -15.49
N SER A 11 -15.26 31.42 -15.80
CA SER A 11 -15.75 31.76 -17.15
C SER A 11 -14.65 31.63 -18.19
N ARG A 12 -13.47 32.15 -17.91
CA ARG A 12 -12.31 32.08 -18.81
C ARG A 12 -11.85 30.62 -19.03
N MET A 13 -11.77 29.83 -17.99
CA MET A 13 -11.42 28.40 -18.09
C MET A 13 -12.38 27.65 -19.02
N HIS A 14 -13.68 27.94 -18.92
CA HIS A 14 -14.69 27.36 -19.79
C HIS A 14 -14.54 27.84 -21.26
N GLU A 15 -14.35 29.13 -21.49
CA GLU A 15 -14.13 29.68 -22.85
C GLU A 15 -12.88 29.10 -23.51
N GLU A 16 -11.76 29.02 -22.77
CA GLU A 16 -10.53 28.42 -23.28
C GLU A 16 -10.70 26.90 -23.54
N TYR A 17 -11.46 26.20 -22.70
CA TYR A 17 -11.79 24.78 -22.92
C TYR A 17 -12.60 24.58 -24.22
N GLN A 18 -13.55 25.44 -24.52
CA GLN A 18 -14.29 25.40 -25.80
C GLN A 18 -13.37 25.64 -27.02
N SER A 19 -12.26 26.33 -26.81
CA SER A 19 -11.20 26.55 -27.83
C SER A 19 -10.15 25.42 -27.86
N ASP A 20 -10.48 24.22 -27.34
CA ASP A 20 -9.66 23.01 -27.29
C ASP A 20 -8.45 23.07 -26.33
N VAL A 21 -8.40 24.05 -25.43
CA VAL A 21 -7.39 24.15 -24.39
C VAL A 21 -7.69 23.09 -23.32
N LYS A 22 -6.63 22.41 -22.85
CA LYS A 22 -6.73 21.39 -21.77
C LYS A 22 -6.14 21.94 -20.48
N PHE A 23 -6.77 21.60 -19.37
CA PHE A 23 -6.29 21.94 -18.03
C PHE A 23 -5.88 20.70 -17.26
N CYS A 24 -4.82 20.81 -16.47
CA CYS A 24 -4.49 19.82 -15.44
C CYS A 24 -4.58 20.48 -14.06
N PHE A 25 -4.80 19.66 -13.05
CA PHE A 25 -4.94 20.14 -11.68
C PHE A 25 -3.72 19.75 -10.87
N ILE A 26 -3.10 20.72 -10.21
CA ILE A 26 -2.01 20.50 -9.25
C ILE A 26 -2.59 20.69 -7.86
N LEU A 27 -2.70 19.61 -7.10
CA LEU A 27 -3.31 19.62 -5.78
C LEU A 27 -2.24 19.53 -4.68
N GLY A 28 -2.34 20.40 -3.69
CA GLY A 28 -1.56 20.34 -2.46
C GLY A 28 -2.46 20.08 -1.25
N ALA A 29 -1.86 20.01 -0.06
CA ALA A 29 -2.54 19.66 1.20
C ALA A 29 -3.77 20.52 1.53
N GLY A 30 -3.83 21.76 1.05
CA GLY A 30 -4.98 22.63 1.21
C GLY A 30 -6.26 22.13 0.53
N ALA A 31 -6.17 21.28 -0.50
CA ALA A 31 -7.32 20.66 -1.14
C ALA A 31 -7.98 19.59 -0.25
N SER A 32 -7.23 18.95 0.65
CA SER A 32 -7.71 17.84 1.48
C SER A 32 -8.28 18.29 2.84
N VAL A 33 -8.25 19.59 3.15
CA VAL A 33 -8.70 20.14 4.44
C VAL A 33 -10.17 19.83 4.71
N SER A 34 -11.04 20.02 3.74
CA SER A 34 -12.48 19.73 3.87
C SER A 34 -12.77 18.23 4.06
N SER A 35 -11.84 17.37 3.67
CA SER A 35 -11.90 15.92 3.94
C SER A 35 -11.38 15.55 5.33
N GLY A 36 -10.97 16.53 6.14
CA GLY A 36 -10.46 16.35 7.50
C GLY A 36 -9.01 15.90 7.58
N ILE A 37 -8.21 16.13 6.53
CA ILE A 37 -6.76 15.94 6.54
C ILE A 37 -6.10 17.27 6.87
N PRO A 38 -5.22 17.33 7.89
CA PRO A 38 -4.56 18.57 8.26
C PRO A 38 -3.56 19.04 7.20
N THR A 39 -3.41 20.36 7.08
CA THR A 39 -2.34 20.95 6.26
C THR A 39 -0.96 20.70 6.88
N GLY A 40 0.11 20.88 6.10
CA GLY A 40 1.49 20.84 6.63
C GLY A 40 1.71 21.80 7.81
N LEU A 41 1.14 23.01 7.75
CA LEU A 41 1.20 23.97 8.87
C LEU A 41 0.48 23.46 10.12
N GLN A 42 -0.67 22.82 9.97
CA GLN A 42 -1.40 22.23 11.10
C GLN A 42 -0.64 21.04 11.70
N MET A 43 -0.04 20.20 10.86
CA MET A 43 0.83 19.10 11.32
C MET A 43 2.05 19.63 12.06
N MET A 44 2.72 20.65 11.52
CA MET A 44 3.86 21.31 12.19
C MET A 44 3.49 21.87 13.56
N SER A 45 2.32 22.50 13.70
CA SER A 45 1.84 22.98 15.00
C SER A 45 1.68 21.83 15.99
N GLN A 46 1.07 20.72 15.57
CA GLN A 46 0.92 19.52 16.42
C GLN A 46 2.28 18.93 16.83
N TRP A 47 3.25 18.88 15.91
CA TRP A 47 4.59 18.36 16.20
C TRP A 47 5.34 19.27 17.17
N ARG A 48 5.27 20.60 16.98
CA ARG A 48 5.85 21.57 17.90
C ARG A 48 5.25 21.44 19.29
N ASP A 49 3.93 21.37 19.40
CA ASP A 49 3.24 21.23 20.68
C ASP A 49 3.60 19.92 21.40
N TYR A 50 3.71 18.82 20.63
CA TYR A 50 4.18 17.54 21.17
C TYR A 50 5.61 17.65 21.73
N LEU A 51 6.55 18.21 20.96
CA LEU A 51 7.94 18.37 21.39
C LEU A 51 8.06 19.26 22.63
N LEU A 52 7.31 20.35 22.68
CA LEU A 52 7.24 21.24 23.86
C LEU A 52 6.63 20.54 25.09
N GLN A 53 5.68 19.65 24.90
CA GLN A 53 5.08 18.87 26.00
C GLN A 53 6.05 17.81 26.52
N GLU A 54 6.69 17.08 25.63
CA GLU A 54 7.69 16.07 26.00
C GLU A 54 8.92 16.69 26.68
N SER A 55 9.38 17.86 26.23
CA SER A 55 10.53 18.56 26.85
C SER A 55 10.26 19.04 28.27
N LYS A 56 8.99 19.12 28.73
CA LYS A 56 8.66 19.35 30.15
C LYS A 56 9.00 18.14 31.02
N ASN A 57 8.94 16.95 30.46
CA ASN A 57 9.21 15.68 31.14
C ASN A 57 10.67 15.24 30.99
N ILE A 58 11.29 15.58 29.87
CA ILE A 58 12.67 15.21 29.50
C ILE A 58 13.43 16.51 29.25
N PRO A 59 14.22 17.01 30.21
CA PRO A 59 15.04 18.21 30.01
C PRO A 59 16.00 18.03 28.84
N ASN A 60 16.19 19.07 28.05
CA ASN A 60 17.09 19.14 26.87
C ASN A 60 16.71 18.17 25.70
N LEU A 61 15.48 17.62 25.69
CA LEU A 61 15.05 16.68 24.66
C LEU A 61 15.24 17.22 23.23
N ILE A 62 14.91 18.49 23.00
CA ILE A 62 14.97 19.10 21.68
C ILE A 62 16.42 19.27 21.25
N GLU A 63 17.27 19.74 22.15
CA GLU A 63 18.72 19.91 21.94
C GLU A 63 19.41 18.57 21.65
N GLU A 64 19.14 17.55 22.47
CA GLU A 64 19.69 16.20 22.29
C GLU A 64 19.28 15.59 20.95
N ARG A 65 18.00 15.74 20.56
CA ARG A 65 17.53 15.27 19.25
C ARG A 65 18.18 16.03 18.10
N ALA A 66 18.27 17.34 18.21
CA ALA A 66 18.93 18.17 17.20
C ALA A 66 20.42 17.79 17.03
N GLU A 67 21.13 17.59 18.14
CA GLU A 67 22.53 17.16 18.15
C GLU A 67 22.69 15.78 17.48
N ASN A 68 21.87 14.81 17.84
CA ASN A 68 21.89 13.46 17.28
C ASN A 68 21.61 13.45 15.75
N LEU A 69 20.80 14.39 15.27
CA LEU A 69 20.43 14.54 13.86
C LEU A 69 21.37 15.49 13.10
N GLY A 70 22.32 16.14 13.81
CA GLY A 70 23.22 17.11 13.22
C GLY A 70 22.53 18.40 12.75
N ILE A 71 21.38 18.77 13.38
CA ILE A 71 20.63 19.99 13.06
C ILE A 71 21.23 21.16 13.84
N PRO A 72 21.74 22.23 13.19
CA PRO A 72 22.30 23.39 13.85
C PRO A 72 21.25 24.15 14.68
N GLU A 73 21.67 24.75 15.80
CA GLU A 73 20.80 25.52 16.68
C GLU A 73 20.04 26.63 15.94
N GLU A 74 20.66 27.28 14.99
CA GLU A 74 20.07 28.33 14.17
C GLU A 74 18.89 27.85 13.32
N GLU A 75 18.81 26.54 12.99
CA GLU A 75 17.72 25.96 12.21
C GLU A 75 16.50 25.59 13.07
N TYR A 76 16.63 25.37 14.37
CA TYR A 76 15.50 24.92 15.21
C TYR A 76 15.15 25.85 16.37
N ALA A 77 16.11 26.55 16.99
CA ALA A 77 15.85 27.30 18.23
C ALA A 77 14.79 28.40 18.07
N HIS A 78 14.68 29.00 16.89
CA HIS A 78 13.67 30.02 16.61
C HIS A 78 12.25 29.43 16.55
N ILE A 79 12.08 28.17 16.13
CA ILE A 79 10.79 27.48 15.95
C ILE A 79 10.05 27.35 17.29
N PHE A 80 10.78 27.22 18.39
CA PHE A 80 10.23 27.03 19.74
C PHE A 80 10.03 28.32 20.53
N LYS A 81 10.28 29.51 19.94
CA LYS A 81 9.98 30.79 20.55
C LYS A 81 8.48 31.05 20.58
N LEU A 82 8.00 31.67 21.67
CA LEU A 82 6.57 31.86 21.96
C LEU A 82 5.82 32.64 20.86
N ASP A 83 6.48 33.62 20.26
CA ASP A 83 5.89 34.52 19.25
C ASP A 83 6.28 34.17 17.81
N TYR A 84 6.86 32.97 17.58
CA TYR A 84 7.26 32.59 16.25
C TYR A 84 6.11 31.96 15.48
N GLU A 85 5.79 32.51 14.32
CA GLU A 85 4.85 31.94 13.37
C GLU A 85 5.54 30.90 12.48
N LEU A 86 5.02 29.68 12.46
CA LEU A 86 5.55 28.58 11.66
C LEU A 86 5.46 28.89 10.17
N LYS A 87 6.53 28.61 9.45
CA LYS A 87 6.63 28.75 8.01
C LYS A 87 6.82 27.39 7.35
N SER A 88 6.53 27.29 6.06
CA SER A 88 6.70 26.06 5.28
C SER A 88 8.14 25.52 5.32
N GLU A 89 9.14 26.37 5.49
CA GLU A 89 10.55 26.00 5.60
C GLU A 89 10.89 25.25 6.91
N ASP A 90 10.08 25.40 7.96
CA ASP A 90 10.25 24.73 9.27
C ASP A 90 9.80 23.26 9.23
N TYR A 91 9.10 22.85 8.15
CA TYR A 91 8.46 21.53 8.05
C TYR A 91 9.44 20.38 8.28
N PHE A 92 10.56 20.38 7.57
CA PHE A 92 11.52 19.30 7.64
C PHE A 92 12.23 19.24 9.00
N THR A 93 12.59 20.39 9.55
CA THR A 93 13.23 20.48 10.87
C THR A 93 12.31 19.93 11.96
N LEU A 94 11.03 20.31 11.96
CA LEU A 94 10.04 19.78 12.93
C LEU A 94 9.74 18.29 12.69
N TYR A 95 9.68 17.86 11.43
CA TYR A 95 9.50 16.46 11.08
C TYR A 95 10.65 15.60 11.63
N ASP A 96 11.89 15.98 11.35
CA ASP A 96 13.07 15.26 11.81
C ASP A 96 13.16 15.22 13.33
N LEU A 97 12.95 16.35 14.00
CA LEU A 97 12.93 16.42 15.48
C LEU A 97 11.79 15.59 16.09
N ARG A 98 10.61 15.53 15.45
CA ARG A 98 9.45 14.78 15.95
C ARG A 98 9.64 13.28 15.83
N PHE A 99 10.23 12.81 14.74
CA PHE A 99 10.31 11.38 14.39
C PHE A 99 11.73 10.81 14.49
N GLU A 100 12.72 11.59 14.92
CA GLU A 100 14.13 11.19 15.14
C GLU A 100 14.71 10.47 13.91
N GLY A 101 14.33 10.89 12.71
CA GLY A 101 14.77 10.25 11.47
C GLY A 101 14.22 8.83 11.25
N THR A 102 13.29 8.34 12.11
CA THR A 102 12.67 7.02 11.96
C THR A 102 11.49 7.06 11.00
N SER A 103 11.66 6.51 9.81
CA SER A 103 10.62 6.51 8.77
C SER A 103 9.35 5.75 9.16
N ASN A 104 9.44 4.73 10.02
CA ASN A 104 8.29 3.90 10.38
C ASN A 104 7.28 4.65 11.28
N SER A 105 7.74 5.38 12.32
CA SER A 105 6.84 6.15 13.19
C SER A 105 6.18 7.31 12.44
N ALA A 106 6.89 7.92 11.52
CA ALA A 106 6.36 8.99 10.68
C ALA A 106 5.30 8.48 9.69
N SER A 107 5.54 7.35 9.05
CA SER A 107 4.57 6.72 8.13
C SER A 107 3.30 6.32 8.88
N THR A 108 3.42 5.72 10.08
CA THR A 108 2.26 5.37 10.92
C THR A 108 1.45 6.61 11.30
N PHE A 109 2.12 7.70 11.69
CA PHE A 109 1.44 8.97 12.00
C PHE A 109 0.64 9.51 10.81
N LEU A 110 1.23 9.52 9.61
CA LEU A 110 0.54 9.96 8.40
C LEU A 110 -0.63 9.04 8.06
N GLU A 111 -0.44 7.73 8.16
CA GLU A 111 -1.49 6.74 7.91
C GLU A 111 -2.69 6.93 8.85
N GLU A 112 -2.47 7.14 10.17
CA GLU A 112 -3.52 7.42 11.14
C GLU A 112 -4.34 8.69 10.80
N HIS A 113 -3.70 9.72 10.25
CA HIS A 113 -4.37 10.98 9.87
C HIS A 113 -5.12 10.89 8.54
N MET A 114 -4.76 9.96 7.67
CA MET A 114 -5.34 9.80 6.33
C MET A 114 -6.34 8.66 6.25
N THR A 115 -6.18 7.61 7.07
CA THR A 115 -7.07 6.45 7.06
C THR A 115 -8.50 6.80 7.49
N GLY A 116 -9.48 6.25 6.78
CA GLY A 116 -10.90 6.45 7.08
C GLY A 116 -11.44 7.84 6.72
N LYS A 117 -10.67 8.65 6.00
CA LYS A 117 -11.16 9.92 5.46
C LYS A 117 -11.95 9.68 4.17
N SER A 118 -12.97 10.50 3.97
CA SER A 118 -13.78 10.47 2.76
C SER A 118 -13.54 11.72 1.92
N PRO A 119 -13.57 11.61 0.59
CA PRO A 119 -13.46 12.76 -0.29
C PRO A 119 -14.52 13.82 0.02
N SER A 120 -14.12 15.09 0.02
CA SER A 120 -15.07 16.21 0.07
C SER A 120 -15.81 16.36 -1.27
N CYS A 121 -16.84 17.18 -1.32
CA CYS A 121 -17.64 17.37 -2.56
C CYS A 121 -16.78 17.88 -3.73
N GLY A 122 -15.75 18.69 -3.48
CA GLY A 122 -14.84 19.17 -4.51
C GLY A 122 -14.12 18.03 -5.25
N TYR A 123 -13.71 16.98 -4.53
CA TYR A 123 -13.10 15.80 -5.17
C TYR A 123 -14.09 15.07 -6.09
N TYR A 124 -15.36 14.98 -5.73
CA TYR A 124 -16.39 14.38 -6.59
C TYR A 124 -16.69 15.21 -7.83
N TYR A 125 -16.71 16.55 -7.70
CA TYR A 125 -16.84 17.45 -8.85
C TYR A 125 -15.63 17.34 -9.78
N LEU A 126 -14.42 17.27 -9.22
CA LEU A 126 -13.21 17.06 -9.99
C LEU A 126 -13.21 15.70 -10.69
N ALA A 127 -13.65 14.63 -10.01
CA ALA A 127 -13.76 13.30 -10.60
C ALA A 127 -14.68 13.28 -11.82
N ASP A 128 -15.83 13.97 -11.73
CA ASP A 128 -16.75 14.12 -12.86
C ASP A 128 -16.09 14.88 -14.03
N LEU A 129 -15.44 16.00 -13.74
CA LEU A 129 -14.72 16.79 -14.73
C LEU A 129 -13.63 15.96 -15.44
N LEU A 130 -12.83 15.18 -14.70
CA LEU A 130 -11.77 14.34 -15.24
C LEU A 130 -12.29 13.20 -16.13
N CYS A 131 -13.46 12.66 -15.83
CA CYS A 131 -14.05 11.57 -16.59
C CYS A 131 -14.78 12.05 -17.85
N ASN A 132 -15.46 13.19 -17.76
CA ASN A 132 -16.38 13.68 -18.80
C ASN A 132 -15.79 14.77 -19.70
N THR A 133 -14.53 15.18 -19.46
CA THR A 133 -13.85 16.20 -20.27
C THR A 133 -12.49 15.72 -20.79
N LYS A 134 -11.78 16.62 -21.50
CA LYS A 134 -10.39 16.41 -21.94
C LYS A 134 -9.37 16.64 -20.82
N ASN A 135 -9.80 17.13 -19.65
CA ASN A 135 -8.96 17.51 -18.52
C ASN A 135 -8.72 16.28 -17.63
N ARG A 136 -7.79 15.41 -17.99
CA ARG A 136 -7.64 14.07 -17.41
C ARG A 136 -6.43 13.89 -16.50
N LEU A 137 -5.72 14.96 -16.16
CA LEU A 137 -4.50 14.88 -15.39
C LEU A 137 -4.62 15.62 -14.06
N VAL A 138 -4.33 14.90 -12.98
CA VAL A 138 -4.08 15.46 -11.66
C VAL A 138 -2.64 15.16 -11.27
N ILE A 139 -1.92 16.17 -10.79
CA ILE A 139 -0.61 16.06 -10.18
C ILE A 139 -0.79 16.44 -8.71
N THR A 140 -0.26 15.65 -7.79
CA THR A 140 -0.41 15.96 -6.38
C THR A 140 0.87 15.67 -5.59
N THR A 141 1.11 16.53 -4.59
CA THR A 141 2.10 16.30 -3.55
C THR A 141 1.52 15.58 -2.34
N ASN A 142 0.20 15.32 -2.34
CA ASN A 142 -0.49 14.67 -1.24
C ASN A 142 -0.29 13.15 -1.28
N PHE A 143 -0.26 12.55 -0.10
CA PHE A 143 -0.13 11.11 0.07
C PHE A 143 -1.48 10.39 0.16
N ASP A 144 -2.57 11.15 0.36
CA ASP A 144 -3.93 10.61 0.52
C ASP A 144 -4.46 9.99 -0.79
N SER A 145 -5.52 9.17 -0.68
CA SER A 145 -6.20 8.51 -1.80
C SER A 145 -7.53 9.18 -2.19
N LEU A 146 -7.79 10.40 -1.71
CA LEU A 146 -9.09 11.05 -1.87
C LEU A 146 -9.53 11.21 -3.33
N MET A 147 -8.59 11.49 -4.24
CA MET A 147 -8.90 11.63 -5.67
C MET A 147 -9.27 10.29 -6.30
N GLU A 148 -8.52 9.24 -5.97
CA GLU A 148 -8.76 7.87 -6.42
C GLU A 148 -10.10 7.35 -5.91
N ASP A 149 -10.37 7.58 -4.62
CA ASP A 149 -11.62 7.19 -3.96
C ASP A 149 -12.82 7.91 -4.57
N ALA A 150 -12.71 9.22 -4.84
CA ALA A 150 -13.77 9.98 -5.49
C ALA A 150 -14.07 9.46 -6.91
N LEU A 151 -13.04 9.13 -7.69
CA LEU A 151 -13.16 8.55 -9.03
C LEU A 151 -13.82 7.16 -8.98
N PHE A 152 -13.44 6.32 -8.04
CA PHE A 152 -14.02 5.00 -7.88
C PHE A 152 -15.48 5.07 -7.41
N ILE A 153 -15.75 5.85 -6.35
CA ILE A 153 -17.08 5.93 -5.71
C ILE A 153 -18.10 6.57 -6.64
N SER A 154 -17.75 7.66 -7.35
CA SER A 154 -18.74 8.43 -8.15
C SER A 154 -18.79 8.05 -9.62
N GLN A 155 -17.71 7.51 -10.18
CA GLN A 155 -17.59 7.25 -11.62
C GLN A 155 -17.32 5.76 -11.95
N SER A 156 -17.19 4.87 -10.95
CA SER A 156 -16.72 3.48 -11.10
C SER A 156 -15.46 3.39 -11.98
N THR A 157 -14.63 4.41 -11.92
CA THR A 157 -13.45 4.54 -12.76
C THR A 157 -12.20 4.36 -11.91
N HIS A 158 -11.39 3.37 -12.24
CA HIS A 158 -10.05 3.25 -11.67
C HIS A 158 -9.11 4.14 -12.46
N PRO A 159 -8.54 5.19 -11.85
CA PRO A 159 -7.56 6.04 -12.52
C PRO A 159 -6.26 5.26 -12.79
N LEU A 160 -5.43 5.80 -13.67
CA LEU A 160 -4.03 5.42 -13.75
C LEU A 160 -3.30 6.19 -12.65
N VAL A 161 -2.89 5.50 -11.58
CA VAL A 161 -2.15 6.10 -10.48
C VAL A 161 -0.65 5.90 -10.70
N ALA A 162 0.08 7.00 -10.86
CA ALA A 162 1.54 7.01 -10.87
C ALA A 162 2.01 7.46 -9.48
N GLY A 163 2.05 6.51 -8.54
CA GLY A 163 2.43 6.74 -7.13
C GLY A 163 3.89 6.42 -6.82
N HIS A 164 4.68 6.08 -7.83
CA HIS A 164 6.11 5.79 -7.72
C HIS A 164 6.82 6.23 -9.01
N GLU A 165 8.08 6.66 -8.92
CA GLU A 165 8.86 7.17 -10.05
C GLU A 165 9.00 6.19 -11.22
N SER A 166 8.98 4.89 -10.98
CA SER A 166 8.99 3.87 -12.04
C SER A 166 7.73 3.89 -12.92
N LEU A 167 6.63 4.47 -12.43
CA LEU A 167 5.37 4.62 -13.13
C LEU A 167 5.23 5.97 -13.85
N ALA A 168 6.14 6.91 -13.62
CA ALA A 168 6.14 8.23 -14.24
C ALA A 168 6.03 8.22 -15.77
N PRO A 169 6.64 7.28 -16.53
CA PRO A 169 6.48 7.19 -17.99
C PRO A 169 5.04 7.01 -18.47
N LEU A 170 4.14 6.56 -17.60
CA LEU A 170 2.72 6.36 -17.94
C LEU A 170 1.94 7.68 -18.06
N ILE A 171 2.44 8.80 -17.47
CA ILE A 171 1.75 10.10 -17.44
C ILE A 171 1.66 10.73 -18.84
N GLY A 172 2.65 10.53 -19.68
CA GLY A 172 2.75 11.14 -21.01
C GLY A 172 1.92 10.46 -22.11
N ASN A 173 1.24 9.35 -21.80
CA ASN A 173 0.43 8.61 -22.75
C ASN A 173 -0.98 9.21 -22.83
N ASP A 174 -1.56 9.26 -24.04
CA ASP A 174 -2.95 9.71 -24.24
C ASP A 174 -3.91 8.65 -23.67
N SER A 175 -4.01 8.62 -22.34
CA SER A 175 -4.90 7.72 -21.63
C SER A 175 -6.35 8.17 -21.75
N ARG A 176 -7.25 7.20 -22.00
CA ARG A 176 -8.70 7.44 -21.89
C ARG A 176 -9.16 7.53 -20.44
N ARG A 177 -8.35 7.09 -19.49
CA ARG A 177 -8.63 7.13 -18.06
C ARG A 177 -8.00 8.38 -17.44
N PRO A 178 -8.60 8.95 -16.38
CA PRO A 178 -7.93 9.93 -15.55
C PRO A 178 -6.58 9.43 -15.05
N VAL A 179 -5.62 10.32 -14.95
CA VAL A 179 -4.26 10.06 -14.47
C VAL A 179 -4.05 10.84 -13.18
N VAL A 180 -3.64 10.17 -12.13
CA VAL A 180 -3.26 10.77 -10.85
C VAL A 180 -1.77 10.53 -10.63
N ALA A 181 -0.97 11.60 -10.67
CA ALA A 181 0.48 11.56 -10.49
C ALA A 181 0.83 12.04 -9.08
N LYS A 182 1.25 11.14 -8.20
CA LYS A 182 1.72 11.41 -6.83
C LYS A 182 3.23 11.55 -6.84
N ILE A 183 3.72 12.76 -6.97
CA ILE A 183 5.16 13.02 -7.22
C ILE A 183 6.05 12.80 -5.99
N HIS A 184 5.48 12.76 -4.79
CA HIS A 184 6.15 12.43 -3.54
C HIS A 184 5.85 11.01 -3.06
N ARG A 185 5.47 10.13 -3.96
CA ARG A 185 5.02 8.75 -3.76
C ARG A 185 3.67 8.64 -3.06
N ASP A 186 3.09 7.47 -3.18
CA ASP A 186 1.92 7.06 -2.41
C ASP A 186 2.33 6.67 -0.99
N LEU A 187 1.40 6.77 -0.04
CA LEU A 187 1.61 6.35 1.35
C LEU A 187 2.13 4.91 1.46
N LEU A 188 1.69 4.02 0.54
CA LEU A 188 2.11 2.62 0.46
C LEU A 188 3.59 2.43 0.04
N TYR A 189 4.21 3.43 -0.60
CA TYR A 189 5.56 3.35 -1.16
C TYR A 189 6.60 4.16 -0.38
N LYS A 190 6.42 4.37 0.91
CA LYS A 190 7.23 5.27 1.75
C LYS A 190 7.21 6.71 1.20
N PRO A 191 6.31 7.55 1.69
CA PRO A 191 6.20 8.94 1.27
C PRO A 191 7.55 9.67 1.45
N MET A 192 7.87 10.51 0.46
CA MET A 192 9.10 11.33 0.49
C MET A 192 8.85 12.55 1.37
N ASN A 193 9.27 12.48 2.63
CA ASN A 193 9.04 13.52 3.65
C ASN A 193 10.30 14.19 4.18
N ARG A 194 11.48 13.73 3.77
CA ARG A 194 12.74 14.32 4.20
C ARG A 194 13.20 15.41 3.25
N ARG A 195 13.92 16.41 3.78
CA ARG A 195 14.48 17.52 2.99
C ARG A 195 15.27 17.01 1.78
N GLU A 196 16.12 16.02 1.97
CA GLU A 196 16.96 15.43 0.93
C GLU A 196 16.15 14.77 -0.19
N GLU A 197 15.02 14.16 0.17
CA GLU A 197 14.14 13.44 -0.75
C GLU A 197 13.27 14.39 -1.60
N THR A 198 13.01 15.60 -1.10
CA THR A 198 12.13 16.59 -1.73
C THR A 198 12.86 17.81 -2.32
N GLN A 199 14.19 17.87 -2.22
CA GLN A 199 14.99 18.95 -2.79
C GLN A 199 15.03 18.94 -4.32
N ALA A 200 15.00 17.76 -4.92
CA ALA A 200 14.97 17.60 -6.36
C ALA A 200 14.01 16.49 -6.76
N LEU A 201 13.19 16.76 -7.76
CA LEU A 201 12.33 15.75 -8.35
C LEU A 201 13.20 14.65 -8.96
N GLU A 202 12.86 13.38 -8.68
CA GLU A 202 13.52 12.24 -9.31
C GLU A 202 13.57 12.42 -10.84
N ARG A 203 14.72 12.15 -11.46
CA ARG A 203 14.93 12.37 -12.91
C ARG A 203 13.87 11.69 -13.78
N SER A 204 13.35 10.57 -13.31
CA SER A 204 12.26 9.82 -13.95
C SER A 204 10.94 10.58 -14.06
N TRP A 205 10.67 11.55 -13.18
CA TRP A 205 9.49 12.40 -13.22
C TRP A 205 9.63 13.58 -14.19
N ILE A 206 10.82 14.17 -14.33
CA ILE A 206 11.02 15.44 -15.02
C ILE A 206 10.54 15.38 -16.46
N GLN A 207 11.01 14.40 -17.23
CA GLN A 207 10.66 14.31 -18.65
C GLN A 207 9.17 13.98 -18.89
N PRO A 208 8.54 12.99 -18.20
CA PRO A 208 7.12 12.73 -18.35
C PRO A 208 6.21 13.90 -17.95
N LEU A 209 6.52 14.58 -16.82
CA LEU A 209 5.75 15.73 -16.37
C LEU A 209 5.92 16.92 -17.31
N SER A 210 7.14 17.20 -17.78
CA SER A 210 7.40 18.27 -18.77
C SER A 210 6.60 18.05 -20.04
N LYS A 211 6.60 16.81 -20.55
CA LYS A 211 5.82 16.42 -21.73
C LYS A 211 4.31 16.53 -21.49
N ALA A 212 3.83 16.19 -20.30
CA ALA A 212 2.42 16.35 -19.95
C ALA A 212 2.04 17.83 -19.82
N LEU A 213 2.79 18.58 -19.02
CA LEU A 213 2.52 19.99 -18.75
C LEU A 213 2.64 20.88 -19.99
N SER A 214 3.39 20.47 -21.03
CA SER A 214 3.39 21.18 -22.32
C SER A 214 2.07 21.08 -23.10
N LYS A 215 1.15 20.20 -22.67
CA LYS A 215 -0.16 20.02 -23.32
C LYS A 215 -1.32 20.58 -22.50
N TYR A 216 -1.07 21.03 -21.28
CA TYR A 216 -2.07 21.47 -20.33
C TYR A 216 -1.71 22.81 -19.71
N ILE A 217 -2.73 23.62 -19.40
CA ILE A 217 -2.57 24.77 -18.52
C ILE A 217 -2.79 24.32 -17.07
N PRO A 218 -1.79 24.44 -16.19
CA PRO A 218 -1.95 24.04 -14.79
C PRO A 218 -2.89 24.97 -14.01
N VAL A 219 -3.78 24.35 -13.23
CA VAL A 219 -4.60 24.99 -12.20
C VAL A 219 -4.12 24.46 -10.85
N VAL A 220 -3.42 25.32 -10.11
CA VAL A 220 -2.79 24.96 -8.82
C VAL A 220 -3.76 25.31 -7.70
N ILE A 221 -4.11 24.34 -6.86
CA ILE A 221 -5.08 24.51 -5.77
C ILE A 221 -4.54 23.89 -4.48
N GLY A 222 -4.59 24.66 -3.40
CA GLY A 222 -4.19 24.16 -2.07
C GLY A 222 -2.69 23.87 -1.90
N TYR A 223 -1.86 24.34 -2.84
CA TYR A 223 -0.42 24.16 -2.83
C TYR A 223 0.30 25.45 -2.47
N GLY A 224 1.03 25.44 -1.35
CA GLY A 224 1.70 26.61 -0.78
C GLY A 224 3.10 26.90 -1.32
N GLY A 225 3.64 26.04 -2.22
CA GLY A 225 4.98 26.22 -2.79
C GLY A 225 6.13 25.91 -1.82
N GLY A 226 5.88 25.12 -0.77
CA GLY A 226 6.91 24.73 0.18
C GLY A 226 7.87 23.64 -0.33
N ASP A 227 7.45 22.91 -1.35
CA ASP A 227 8.21 21.84 -1.98
C ASP A 227 9.10 22.41 -3.11
N GLN A 228 10.41 22.30 -2.93
CA GLN A 228 11.38 22.83 -3.86
C GLN A 228 11.38 22.07 -5.19
N SER A 229 11.07 20.77 -5.18
CA SER A 229 11.19 19.91 -6.36
C SER A 229 10.17 20.30 -7.46
N LEU A 230 8.89 20.43 -7.08
CA LEU A 230 7.84 20.89 -7.99
C LEU A 230 8.01 22.35 -8.39
N MET A 231 8.42 23.20 -7.44
CA MET A 231 8.68 24.61 -7.71
C MET A 231 9.79 24.81 -8.75
N SER A 232 10.89 24.04 -8.63
CA SER A 232 11.99 24.07 -9.61
C SER A 232 11.52 23.61 -10.99
N LEU A 233 10.76 22.51 -11.04
CA LEU A 233 10.19 22.03 -12.31
C LEU A 233 9.32 23.12 -12.98
N LEU A 234 8.43 23.74 -12.23
CA LEU A 234 7.56 24.82 -12.78
C LEU A 234 8.34 26.05 -13.22
N GLN A 235 9.49 26.35 -12.62
CA GLN A 235 10.39 27.43 -13.04
C GLN A 235 11.15 27.10 -14.33
N GLU A 236 11.54 25.85 -14.52
CA GLU A 236 12.33 25.42 -15.69
C GLU A 236 11.48 25.25 -16.96
N LEU A 237 10.17 24.99 -16.80
CA LEU A 237 9.26 24.77 -17.92
C LEU A 237 8.86 26.07 -18.61
N GLN A 238 8.49 25.95 -19.87
CA GLN A 238 7.74 26.98 -20.58
C GLN A 238 6.28 26.54 -20.70
N LEU A 239 5.39 27.20 -19.95
CA LEU A 239 3.96 26.91 -19.93
C LEU A 239 3.22 28.02 -20.69
N ASP A 240 2.15 27.65 -21.40
CA ASP A 240 1.29 28.60 -22.10
C ASP A 240 0.44 29.46 -21.13
N GLY A 241 0.43 29.12 -19.86
CA GLY A 241 -0.25 29.84 -18.79
C GLY A 241 -0.22 29.01 -17.48
N ILE A 242 -0.61 29.65 -16.38
CA ILE A 242 -0.81 28.99 -15.08
C ILE A 242 -1.84 29.78 -14.28
N PHE A 243 -2.73 29.08 -13.60
CA PHE A 243 -3.64 29.65 -12.62
C PHE A 243 -3.25 29.19 -11.24
N TRP A 244 -2.95 30.10 -10.34
CA TRP A 244 -2.55 29.78 -8.98
C TRP A 244 -3.62 30.23 -8.01
N CYS A 245 -4.35 29.26 -7.44
CA CYS A 245 -5.47 29.50 -6.54
C CYS A 245 -4.99 29.50 -5.08
N THR A 246 -5.32 30.57 -4.33
CA THR A 246 -5.05 30.67 -2.90
C THR A 246 -6.33 30.99 -2.14
N ARG A 247 -6.43 30.52 -0.89
CA ARG A 247 -7.60 30.77 -0.05
C ARG A 247 -7.62 32.24 0.43
N GLY A 248 -8.68 32.94 0.06
CA GLY A 248 -8.90 34.33 0.45
C GLY A 248 -8.04 35.36 -0.28
N GLU A 249 -8.30 36.61 -0.02
CA GLU A 249 -7.62 37.76 -0.66
C GLU A 249 -6.54 38.40 0.20
N ARG A 250 -6.49 38.06 1.50
CA ARG A 250 -5.65 38.76 2.48
C ARG A 250 -4.17 38.46 2.34
N GLU A 251 -3.82 37.24 1.91
CA GLU A 251 -2.45 36.83 1.76
C GLU A 251 -2.08 36.67 0.30
N LYS A 252 -1.23 37.55 -0.19
CA LYS A 252 -0.63 37.37 -1.52
C LYS A 252 0.28 36.15 -1.52
N PRO A 253 0.36 35.44 -2.66
CA PRO A 253 1.33 34.36 -2.82
C PRO A 253 2.76 34.80 -2.50
N SER A 254 3.59 33.87 -2.04
CA SER A 254 5.02 34.12 -1.78
C SER A 254 5.73 34.68 -3.02
N GLU A 255 6.84 35.39 -2.84
CA GLU A 255 7.62 35.94 -3.95
C GLU A 255 8.03 34.87 -4.98
N LYS A 256 8.34 33.67 -4.53
CA LYS A 256 8.67 32.52 -5.40
C LYS A 256 7.49 32.19 -6.32
N ILE A 257 6.29 32.10 -5.77
CA ILE A 257 5.06 31.83 -6.53
C ILE A 257 4.73 32.99 -7.48
N GLN A 258 4.90 34.22 -7.02
CA GLN A 258 4.67 35.41 -7.88
C GLN A 258 5.56 35.40 -9.13
N LYS A 259 6.85 35.02 -8.96
CA LYS A 259 7.79 34.91 -10.09
C LYS A 259 7.34 33.84 -11.10
N ILE A 260 6.87 32.67 -10.63
CA ILE A 260 6.35 31.62 -11.52
C ILE A 260 5.12 32.10 -12.29
N ILE A 261 4.17 32.75 -11.61
CA ILE A 261 2.96 33.30 -12.25
C ILE A 261 3.34 34.30 -13.33
N GLU A 262 4.28 35.22 -13.06
CA GLU A 262 4.73 36.24 -14.01
C GLU A 262 5.49 35.64 -15.19
N GLN A 263 6.37 34.68 -14.93
CA GLN A 263 7.14 34.00 -15.97
C GLN A 263 6.24 33.32 -17.02
N HIS A 264 5.13 32.75 -16.59
CA HIS A 264 4.19 32.01 -17.45
C HIS A 264 2.98 32.85 -17.88
N ASN A 265 3.02 34.17 -17.74
CA ASN A 265 1.90 35.06 -18.04
C ASN A 265 0.58 34.67 -17.34
N GLY A 266 0.70 34.01 -16.22
CA GLY A 266 -0.39 33.41 -15.46
C GLY A 266 -1.17 34.40 -14.59
N TYR A 267 -2.05 33.85 -13.78
CA TYR A 267 -2.95 34.61 -12.92
C TYR A 267 -2.92 34.05 -11.48
N TRP A 268 -2.93 34.97 -10.55
CA TRP A 268 -3.30 34.67 -9.17
C TRP A 268 -4.82 34.71 -9.02
N VAL A 269 -5.42 33.66 -8.48
CA VAL A 269 -6.86 33.50 -8.31
C VAL A 269 -7.15 33.32 -6.82
N PRO A 270 -7.60 34.34 -6.10
CA PRO A 270 -8.10 34.17 -4.74
C PRO A 270 -9.45 33.45 -4.79
N ILE A 271 -9.57 32.36 -4.04
CA ILE A 271 -10.75 31.49 -3.99
C ILE A 271 -11.31 31.40 -2.57
N LEU A 272 -12.58 31.05 -2.44
CA LEU A 272 -13.21 30.79 -1.13
C LEU A 272 -12.65 29.48 -0.52
N GLY A 273 -12.58 28.43 -1.31
CA GLY A 273 -12.07 27.13 -0.96
C GLY A 273 -12.01 26.20 -2.15
N PHE A 274 -11.48 25.00 -1.92
CA PHE A 274 -11.38 23.95 -2.95
C PHE A 274 -12.78 23.51 -3.41
N ASP A 275 -13.66 23.21 -2.46
CA ASP A 275 -15.00 22.69 -2.75
C ASP A 275 -15.87 23.70 -3.49
N GLU A 276 -15.83 24.97 -3.06
CA GLU A 276 -16.60 26.06 -3.68
C GLU A 276 -16.12 26.35 -5.10
N LEU A 277 -14.81 26.36 -5.33
CA LEU A 277 -14.25 26.53 -6.67
C LEU A 277 -14.66 25.40 -7.61
N LEU A 278 -14.51 24.15 -7.16
CA LEU A 278 -14.85 22.99 -7.99
C LEU A 278 -16.35 22.89 -8.28
N LEU A 279 -17.21 23.30 -7.34
CA LEU A 279 -18.64 23.44 -7.58
C LEU A 279 -18.91 24.44 -8.71
N GLN A 280 -18.32 25.66 -8.67
CA GLN A 280 -18.53 26.68 -9.71
C GLN A 280 -18.01 26.21 -11.08
N ILE A 281 -16.85 25.54 -11.13
CA ILE A 281 -16.34 24.94 -12.36
C ILE A 281 -17.32 23.87 -12.87
N TYR A 282 -17.77 22.96 -12.00
CA TYR A 282 -18.71 21.90 -12.33
C TYR A 282 -20.01 22.46 -12.91
N GLU A 283 -20.64 23.44 -12.24
CA GLU A 283 -21.85 24.09 -12.71
C GLU A 283 -21.68 24.74 -14.08
N LYS A 284 -20.53 25.42 -14.29
CA LYS A 284 -20.25 26.09 -15.55
C LYS A 284 -20.06 25.14 -16.72
N PHE A 285 -19.34 24.02 -16.49
CA PHE A 285 -19.08 23.01 -17.52
C PHE A 285 -20.28 22.14 -17.86
N ASN A 286 -21.23 21.95 -16.93
CA ASN A 286 -22.43 21.15 -17.13
C ASN A 286 -23.65 21.93 -17.64
N GLN A 287 -23.59 23.29 -17.72
CA GLN A 287 -24.70 24.10 -18.23
C GLN A 287 -25.10 23.79 -19.68
N GLU A 288 -24.23 23.16 -20.47
CA GLU A 288 -24.47 22.78 -21.86
C GLU A 288 -24.99 21.35 -22.06
N HIS A 289 -24.87 20.50 -21.04
CA HIS A 289 -25.39 19.12 -21.06
C HIS A 289 -26.45 18.96 -19.99
N MET A 290 -27.67 19.41 -20.31
CA MET A 290 -28.83 19.36 -19.43
C MET A 290 -29.34 17.93 -19.22
N GLU A 291 -28.81 17.25 -18.24
CA GLU A 291 -29.58 16.44 -17.32
C GLU A 291 -28.79 16.42 -16.01
N HIS A 292 -29.23 17.26 -15.06
CA HIS A 292 -28.68 17.31 -13.71
C HIS A 292 -28.90 15.98 -12.98
N GLU A 293 -28.20 14.95 -13.38
CA GLU A 293 -28.06 13.83 -12.49
C GLU A 293 -27.12 14.28 -11.37
N ASN A 294 -27.75 14.69 -10.25
CA ASN A 294 -27.04 15.10 -9.04
C ASN A 294 -25.98 14.04 -8.73
N ILE A 295 -24.71 14.43 -8.48
CA ILE A 295 -23.64 13.51 -8.09
C ILE A 295 -24.09 12.58 -6.95
N CYS A 296 -24.91 13.10 -6.00
CA CYS A 296 -25.53 12.28 -4.96
C CYS A 296 -26.42 11.15 -5.51
N GLN A 297 -27.15 11.39 -6.61
CA GLN A 297 -27.95 10.34 -7.26
C GLN A 297 -27.06 9.33 -7.98
N LYS A 298 -25.98 9.80 -8.62
CA LYS A 298 -24.96 8.90 -9.21
C LYS A 298 -24.36 8.00 -8.12
N ILE A 299 -23.88 8.56 -7.03
CA ILE A 299 -23.31 7.80 -5.90
C ILE A 299 -24.33 6.80 -5.34
N ARG A 300 -25.59 7.22 -5.13
CA ARG A 300 -26.66 6.34 -4.66
C ARG A 300 -26.93 5.22 -5.65
N SER A 301 -27.14 5.54 -6.93
CA SER A 301 -27.45 4.53 -7.95
C SER A 301 -26.31 3.52 -8.11
N MET A 302 -25.06 3.95 -7.95
CA MET A 302 -23.90 3.06 -7.99
C MET A 302 -23.82 2.20 -6.73
N SER A 303 -24.06 2.79 -5.56
CA SER A 303 -24.12 2.06 -4.30
C SER A 303 -25.26 1.03 -4.33
N GLU A 304 -26.45 1.41 -4.83
CA GLU A 304 -27.59 0.51 -5.00
C GLU A 304 -27.27 -0.63 -5.98
N LYS A 305 -26.69 -0.32 -7.15
CA LYS A 305 -26.25 -1.35 -8.11
C LYS A 305 -25.23 -2.33 -7.52
N ASN A 306 -24.28 -1.82 -6.73
CA ASN A 306 -23.29 -2.65 -6.05
C ASN A 306 -23.94 -3.50 -4.94
N CYS A 307 -24.89 -2.92 -4.16
CA CYS A 307 -25.67 -3.65 -3.18
C CYS A 307 -26.53 -4.72 -3.86
N ASP A 308 -27.21 -4.40 -4.96
CA ASP A 308 -28.02 -5.35 -5.74
C ASP A 308 -27.19 -6.48 -6.34
N ALA A 309 -26.01 -6.15 -6.86
CA ALA A 309 -25.07 -7.15 -7.38
C ALA A 309 -24.55 -8.07 -6.28
N PHE A 310 -24.21 -7.50 -5.11
CA PHE A 310 -23.84 -8.26 -3.93
C PHE A 310 -25.02 -9.13 -3.45
N GLN A 311 -26.24 -8.55 -3.35
CA GLN A 311 -27.43 -9.28 -2.91
C GLN A 311 -27.75 -10.44 -3.85
N LYS A 312 -27.71 -10.23 -5.16
CA LYS A 312 -27.89 -11.31 -6.15
C LYS A 312 -26.84 -12.40 -6.02
N SER A 313 -25.59 -12.02 -5.81
CA SER A 313 -24.50 -12.97 -5.59
C SER A 313 -24.69 -13.71 -4.27
N PHE A 314 -25.08 -12.99 -3.21
CA PHE A 314 -25.37 -13.54 -1.90
C PHE A 314 -26.57 -14.49 -1.94
N ASP A 315 -27.68 -14.09 -2.62
CA ASP A 315 -28.86 -14.92 -2.78
C ASP A 315 -28.56 -16.21 -3.57
N LYS A 316 -27.72 -16.10 -4.61
CA LYS A 316 -27.26 -17.27 -5.36
C LYS A 316 -26.46 -18.22 -4.44
N VAL A 317 -25.49 -17.68 -3.71
CA VAL A 317 -24.68 -18.45 -2.77
C VAL A 317 -25.53 -19.04 -1.65
N THR A 318 -26.55 -18.29 -1.13
CA THR A 318 -27.43 -18.78 -0.06
C THR A 318 -28.45 -19.79 -0.54
N GLN A 319 -28.97 -19.68 -1.77
CA GLN A 319 -29.82 -20.73 -2.37
C GLN A 319 -29.05 -22.04 -2.49
N ASP A 320 -27.82 -21.98 -2.98
CA ASP A 320 -26.93 -23.13 -3.06
C ASP A 320 -26.54 -23.64 -1.66
N TYR A 321 -26.42 -22.72 -0.67
CA TYR A 321 -26.07 -23.02 0.73
C TYR A 321 -27.23 -23.57 1.56
N ASP A 322 -28.50 -23.14 1.31
CA ASP A 322 -29.67 -23.60 2.09
C ASP A 322 -30.02 -25.08 1.78
N VAL A 323 -29.75 -25.53 0.56
CA VAL A 323 -29.82 -26.96 0.23
C VAL A 323 -28.72 -27.72 0.99
N SER A 324 -27.50 -27.13 1.07
CA SER A 324 -26.35 -27.70 1.75
C SER A 324 -26.45 -27.54 3.28
N ARG A 325 -27.02 -26.43 3.79
CA ARG A 325 -27.13 -26.13 5.23
C ARG A 325 -28.02 -27.11 5.98
N LYS A 326 -29.10 -27.59 5.36
CA LYS A 326 -29.93 -28.67 5.94
C LYS A 326 -29.14 -29.97 6.04
N GLN A 327 -28.27 -30.26 5.08
CA GLN A 327 -27.39 -31.44 5.10
C GLN A 327 -26.18 -31.23 6.03
N VAL A 328 -25.58 -30.02 6.04
CA VAL A 328 -24.47 -29.62 6.92
C VAL A 328 -24.93 -29.56 8.38
N SER A 329 -26.14 -29.06 8.68
CA SER A 329 -26.65 -28.99 10.05
C SER A 329 -26.89 -30.39 10.65
N SER A 330 -27.33 -31.35 9.86
CA SER A 330 -27.47 -32.72 10.32
C SER A 330 -26.13 -33.43 10.49
N ALA A 331 -25.16 -33.14 9.62
CA ALA A 331 -23.80 -33.67 9.68
C ALA A 331 -22.98 -33.01 10.81
N ALA A 332 -23.19 -31.70 11.07
CA ALA A 332 -22.53 -31.00 12.19
C ALA A 332 -23.02 -31.49 13.56
N GLN A 333 -24.30 -31.84 13.68
CA GLN A 333 -24.86 -32.44 14.92
C GLN A 333 -24.33 -33.87 15.17
N SER A 334 -23.94 -34.56 14.10
CA SER A 334 -23.34 -35.91 14.22
C SER A 334 -21.82 -35.92 14.32
N GLY A 335 -21.14 -34.74 14.20
CA GLY A 335 -19.69 -34.64 14.18
C GLY A 335 -19.04 -35.22 12.91
N ASP A 336 -19.82 -35.45 11.86
CA ASP A 336 -19.37 -36.01 10.58
C ASP A 336 -18.83 -34.93 9.65
N ILE A 337 -17.55 -34.62 9.81
CA ILE A 337 -16.83 -33.65 8.95
C ILE A 337 -16.79 -34.10 7.48
N SER A 338 -16.75 -35.42 7.23
CA SER A 338 -16.79 -35.98 5.86
C SER A 338 -18.14 -35.68 5.18
N GLY A 339 -19.24 -35.76 5.93
CA GLY A 339 -20.57 -35.38 5.47
C GLY A 339 -20.71 -33.89 5.15
N ILE A 340 -20.07 -33.02 5.95
CA ILE A 340 -20.04 -31.57 5.72
C ILE A 340 -19.34 -31.24 4.41
N VAL A 341 -18.15 -31.79 4.19
CA VAL A 341 -17.36 -31.54 2.98
C VAL A 341 -18.00 -32.14 1.73
N THR A 342 -18.61 -33.33 1.87
CA THR A 342 -19.34 -33.96 0.77
C THR A 342 -20.60 -33.16 0.39
N ALA A 343 -21.25 -32.52 1.36
CA ALA A 343 -22.41 -31.65 1.12
C ALA A 343 -22.01 -30.36 0.42
N ILE A 344 -20.87 -29.74 0.78
CA ILE A 344 -20.30 -28.57 0.11
C ILE A 344 -19.91 -28.91 -1.34
N ALA A 345 -19.22 -30.03 -1.56
CA ALA A 345 -18.81 -30.49 -2.89
C ALA A 345 -20.01 -30.89 -3.80
N ARG A 346 -21.15 -31.32 -3.21
CA ARG A 346 -22.39 -31.61 -3.97
C ARG A 346 -23.16 -30.36 -4.35
N ALA A 347 -23.10 -29.31 -3.54
CA ALA A 347 -23.74 -28.03 -3.86
C ALA A 347 -23.15 -27.38 -5.12
N GLU A 348 -21.86 -27.61 -5.38
CA GLU A 348 -21.17 -27.11 -6.57
C GLU A 348 -21.38 -27.96 -7.83
N LYS A 349 -21.98 -29.15 -7.70
CA LYS A 349 -22.23 -30.09 -8.83
C LYS A 349 -23.42 -29.78 -9.70
N SER A 350 -24.18 -28.70 -9.45
CA SER A 350 -25.44 -28.50 -10.16
C SER A 350 -25.33 -28.01 -11.62
N ASP A 351 -24.13 -27.67 -12.13
CA ASP A 351 -24.02 -27.03 -13.45
C ASP A 351 -22.96 -27.56 -14.44
N SER A 352 -22.31 -28.71 -14.23
CA SER A 352 -21.47 -29.26 -15.32
C SER A 352 -21.26 -30.77 -15.21
N ALA A 353 -21.74 -31.50 -16.19
CA ALA A 353 -21.34 -32.85 -16.49
C ALA A 353 -19.90 -32.85 -17.05
N ASP A 354 -19.04 -33.75 -16.53
CA ASP A 354 -17.68 -34.04 -17.01
C ASP A 354 -16.59 -32.96 -16.76
N ASN A 355 -16.21 -32.72 -15.48
CA ASN A 355 -14.93 -32.05 -15.22
C ASN A 355 -14.21 -32.70 -14.01
N THR A 356 -13.48 -33.80 -14.25
CA THR A 356 -12.67 -34.51 -13.22
C THR A 356 -11.62 -33.62 -12.56
N ASP A 357 -11.14 -32.58 -13.25
CA ASP A 357 -10.16 -31.63 -12.72
C ASP A 357 -10.79 -30.65 -11.71
N ALA A 358 -12.02 -30.21 -11.92
CA ALA A 358 -12.73 -29.34 -10.98
C ALA A 358 -13.07 -30.09 -9.67
N ASP A 359 -13.47 -31.34 -9.76
CA ASP A 359 -13.75 -32.19 -8.60
C ASP A 359 -12.48 -32.37 -7.73
N LEU A 360 -11.32 -32.55 -8.35
CA LEU A 360 -10.03 -32.67 -7.65
C LEU A 360 -9.64 -31.35 -6.97
N GLU A 361 -9.79 -30.20 -7.64
CA GLU A 361 -9.46 -28.91 -7.05
C GLU A 361 -10.36 -28.57 -5.85
N ASN A 362 -11.64 -28.93 -5.90
CA ASN A 362 -12.59 -28.77 -4.78
C ASN A 362 -12.18 -29.63 -3.58
N GLU A 363 -11.75 -30.86 -3.79
CA GLU A 363 -11.23 -31.72 -2.72
C GLU A 363 -9.95 -31.19 -2.11
N LEU A 364 -9.02 -30.71 -2.93
CA LEU A 364 -7.79 -30.07 -2.46
C LEU A 364 -8.10 -28.80 -1.64
N LEU A 365 -9.09 -28.01 -2.06
CA LEU A 365 -9.54 -26.84 -1.33
C LEU A 365 -10.12 -27.22 0.03
N ALA A 366 -10.99 -28.22 0.08
CA ALA A 366 -11.58 -28.73 1.34
C ALA A 366 -10.51 -29.21 2.33
N ILE A 367 -9.51 -29.94 1.84
CA ILE A 367 -8.37 -30.39 2.65
C ILE A 367 -7.56 -29.19 3.18
N ARG A 368 -7.30 -28.18 2.35
CA ARG A 368 -6.58 -26.96 2.76
C ARG A 368 -7.35 -26.16 3.81
N ILE A 369 -8.67 -26.07 3.69
CA ILE A 369 -9.55 -25.42 4.68
C ILE A 369 -9.45 -26.16 6.02
N ALA A 370 -9.54 -27.50 6.02
CA ALA A 370 -9.42 -28.30 7.23
C ALA A 370 -8.05 -28.15 7.92
N LEU A 371 -6.96 -28.04 7.13
CA LEU A 371 -5.61 -27.76 7.64
C LEU A 371 -5.51 -26.36 8.23
N GLY A 372 -6.05 -25.34 7.55
CA GLY A 372 -6.07 -23.96 8.03
C GLY A 372 -6.88 -23.80 9.33
N ALA A 373 -7.95 -24.56 9.50
CA ALA A 373 -8.75 -24.62 10.72
C ALA A 373 -8.13 -25.50 11.83
N THR A 374 -6.88 -25.97 11.69
CA THR A 374 -6.18 -26.87 12.61
C THR A 374 -6.88 -28.21 12.86
N GLN A 375 -7.81 -28.59 12.00
CA GLN A 375 -8.56 -29.86 12.09
C GLN A 375 -7.77 -31.01 11.45
N ASN A 376 -6.59 -31.27 11.96
CA ASN A 376 -5.64 -32.19 11.34
C ASN A 376 -6.16 -33.61 11.18
N ARG A 377 -7.02 -34.12 12.13
CA ARG A 377 -7.66 -35.44 11.99
C ARG A 377 -8.64 -35.49 10.83
N GLY A 378 -9.44 -34.42 10.67
CA GLY A 378 -10.37 -34.27 9.54
C GLY A 378 -9.62 -34.22 8.24
N ALA A 379 -8.55 -33.44 8.16
CA ALA A 379 -7.71 -33.33 6.97
C ALA A 379 -7.10 -34.68 6.55
N VAL A 380 -6.62 -35.51 7.50
CA VAL A 380 -6.12 -36.86 7.20
C VAL A 380 -7.23 -37.76 6.65
N ALA A 381 -8.44 -37.70 7.23
CA ALA A 381 -9.57 -38.48 6.75
C ALA A 381 -9.97 -38.06 5.31
N LEU A 382 -10.07 -36.75 5.06
CA LEU A 382 -10.37 -36.20 3.72
C LEU A 382 -9.32 -36.61 2.68
N CYS A 383 -8.04 -36.48 3.01
CA CYS A 383 -6.97 -36.94 2.13
C CYS A 383 -7.06 -38.43 1.83
N THR A 384 -7.38 -39.26 2.86
CA THR A 384 -7.46 -40.70 2.72
C THR A 384 -8.63 -41.11 1.82
N ASP A 385 -9.75 -40.39 1.91
CA ASP A 385 -10.90 -40.62 1.03
C ASP A 385 -10.64 -40.14 -0.40
N ALA A 386 -10.04 -38.96 -0.55
CA ALA A 386 -9.64 -38.42 -1.84
C ALA A 386 -8.64 -39.33 -2.58
N LEU A 387 -7.70 -39.95 -1.87
CA LEU A 387 -6.73 -40.90 -2.46
C LEU A 387 -7.35 -42.20 -2.98
N LYS A 388 -8.57 -42.56 -2.57
CA LYS A 388 -9.31 -43.67 -3.20
C LYS A 388 -9.72 -43.35 -4.63
N ARG A 389 -9.99 -42.06 -4.89
CA ARG A 389 -10.42 -41.54 -6.21
C ARG A 389 -9.22 -41.08 -7.05
N TYR A 390 -8.21 -40.49 -6.40
CA TYR A 390 -7.03 -39.91 -7.04
C TYR A 390 -5.73 -40.53 -6.48
N PRO A 391 -5.46 -41.81 -6.70
CA PRO A 391 -4.36 -42.54 -6.04
C PRO A 391 -2.96 -42.04 -6.43
N ASN A 392 -2.83 -41.35 -7.56
CA ASN A 392 -1.55 -40.83 -8.07
C ASN A 392 -1.43 -39.31 -7.91
N GLU A 393 -2.30 -38.65 -7.15
CA GLU A 393 -2.25 -37.20 -6.95
C GLU A 393 -1.27 -36.82 -5.83
N SER A 394 -0.09 -36.37 -6.23
CA SER A 394 1.01 -36.03 -5.32
C SER A 394 0.66 -34.93 -4.31
N ARG A 395 -0.20 -33.99 -4.68
CA ARG A 395 -0.63 -32.86 -3.83
C ARG A 395 -1.40 -33.36 -2.60
N ILE A 396 -2.23 -34.41 -2.75
CA ILE A 396 -3.01 -34.98 -1.66
C ILE A 396 -2.08 -35.68 -0.65
N TYR A 397 -1.08 -36.42 -1.12
CA TYR A 397 -0.08 -37.02 -0.25
C TYR A 397 0.69 -35.97 0.53
N ASN A 398 1.11 -34.86 -0.11
CA ASN A 398 1.81 -33.79 0.60
C ASN A 398 0.92 -33.10 1.65
N LEU A 399 -0.36 -32.87 1.36
CA LEU A 399 -1.32 -32.31 2.32
C LEU A 399 -1.56 -33.28 3.50
N ARG A 400 -1.68 -34.59 3.24
CA ARG A 400 -1.80 -35.61 4.29
C ARG A 400 -0.54 -35.70 5.15
N SER A 401 0.62 -35.62 4.53
CA SER A 401 1.90 -35.51 5.24
C SER A 401 1.92 -34.30 6.19
N THR A 402 1.49 -33.14 5.72
CA THR A 402 1.40 -31.92 6.55
C THR A 402 0.42 -32.11 7.71
N ALA A 403 -0.75 -32.70 7.48
CA ALA A 403 -1.74 -32.96 8.52
C ALA A 403 -1.20 -33.93 9.60
N ARG A 404 -0.52 -35.01 9.19
CA ARG A 404 0.12 -35.98 10.07
C ARG A 404 1.28 -35.38 10.85
N HIS A 405 2.09 -34.51 10.22
CA HIS A 405 3.13 -33.76 10.90
C HIS A 405 2.55 -32.92 12.04
N HIS A 406 1.47 -32.20 11.82
CA HIS A 406 0.80 -31.42 12.88
C HIS A 406 0.17 -32.27 13.97
N GLN A 407 -0.13 -33.54 13.69
CA GLN A 407 -0.54 -34.53 14.70
C GLN A 407 0.65 -35.15 15.43
N ARG A 408 1.88 -34.80 15.06
CA ARG A 408 3.15 -35.40 15.52
C ARG A 408 3.32 -36.90 15.13
N ASP A 409 2.53 -37.37 14.17
CA ASP A 409 2.71 -38.68 13.55
C ASP A 409 3.76 -38.56 12.44
N TYR A 410 5.00 -38.31 12.86
CA TYR A 410 6.11 -37.99 11.95
C TYR A 410 6.47 -39.15 11.01
N GLN A 411 6.31 -40.41 11.48
CA GLN A 411 6.62 -41.58 10.65
C GLN A 411 5.67 -41.68 9.46
N ALA A 412 4.36 -41.61 9.71
CA ALA A 412 3.37 -41.64 8.64
C ALA A 412 3.44 -40.38 7.74
N ALA A 413 3.84 -39.22 8.30
CA ALA A 413 4.08 -38.04 7.54
C ALA A 413 5.25 -38.21 6.53
N LEU A 414 6.35 -38.86 6.93
CA LEU A 414 7.47 -39.17 6.05
C LEU A 414 7.07 -40.15 4.94
N GLU A 415 6.26 -41.17 5.25
CA GLU A 415 5.77 -42.09 4.23
C GLU A 415 4.99 -41.38 3.14
N ASP A 416 4.04 -40.51 3.51
CA ASP A 416 3.29 -39.72 2.57
C ASP A 416 4.17 -38.74 1.78
N ALA A 417 5.11 -38.06 2.45
CA ALA A 417 6.04 -37.14 1.76
C ALA A 417 6.93 -37.88 0.76
N ASN A 418 7.36 -39.09 1.07
CA ASN A 418 8.13 -39.93 0.14
C ASN A 418 7.32 -40.25 -1.12
N VAL A 419 6.05 -40.66 -0.96
CA VAL A 419 5.15 -40.91 -2.09
C VAL A 419 4.93 -39.62 -2.91
N ALA A 420 4.70 -38.47 -2.26
CA ALA A 420 4.53 -37.20 -2.96
C ALA A 420 5.76 -36.85 -3.82
N ILE A 421 6.97 -37.02 -3.29
CA ILE A 421 8.23 -36.80 -4.01
C ILE A 421 8.43 -37.83 -5.13
N GLN A 422 8.08 -39.09 -4.90
CA GLN A 422 8.17 -40.12 -5.94
C GLN A 422 7.26 -39.81 -7.13
N LEU A 423 6.04 -39.33 -6.87
CA LEU A 423 5.07 -38.95 -7.90
C LEU A 423 5.46 -37.66 -8.63
N ASN A 424 6.05 -36.69 -7.93
CA ASN A 424 6.51 -35.42 -8.52
C ASN A 424 7.83 -34.96 -7.91
N PRO A 425 8.97 -35.41 -8.44
CA PRO A 425 10.30 -35.14 -7.89
C PRO A 425 10.81 -33.71 -8.13
N ASN A 426 10.11 -32.91 -8.92
CA ASN A 426 10.52 -31.53 -9.23
C ASN A 426 9.77 -30.47 -8.41
N ASN A 427 8.95 -30.89 -7.43
CA ASN A 427 8.22 -29.95 -6.59
C ASN A 427 9.01 -29.61 -5.30
N ALA A 428 9.51 -28.38 -5.22
CA ALA A 428 10.28 -27.86 -4.08
C ALA A 428 9.55 -27.98 -2.74
N GLN A 429 8.22 -27.78 -2.74
CA GLN A 429 7.41 -27.81 -1.52
C GLN A 429 7.45 -29.19 -0.85
N TYR A 430 7.49 -30.30 -1.61
CA TYR A 430 7.48 -31.64 -1.04
C TYR A 430 8.78 -31.95 -0.29
N TYR A 431 9.91 -31.52 -0.84
CA TYR A 431 11.20 -31.64 -0.14
C TYR A 431 11.21 -30.76 1.12
N ASN A 432 10.70 -29.53 1.04
CA ASN A 432 10.62 -28.70 2.23
C ASN A 432 9.71 -29.30 3.31
N SER A 433 8.54 -29.82 2.95
CA SER A 433 7.59 -30.46 3.90
C SER A 433 8.24 -31.68 4.57
N ARG A 434 8.92 -32.55 3.80
CA ARG A 434 9.67 -33.68 4.35
C ARG A 434 10.82 -33.22 5.23
N GLY A 435 11.58 -32.21 4.80
CA GLY A 435 12.67 -31.62 5.57
C GLY A 435 12.23 -30.97 6.87
N VAL A 436 11.02 -30.41 6.95
CA VAL A 436 10.43 -29.93 8.21
C VAL A 436 10.12 -31.10 9.16
N THR A 437 9.54 -32.18 8.66
CA THR A 437 9.26 -33.38 9.45
C THR A 437 10.53 -34.04 9.97
N LEU A 438 11.56 -34.17 9.12
CA LEU A 438 12.87 -34.71 9.50
C LEU A 438 13.55 -33.81 10.57
N HIS A 439 13.42 -32.53 10.49
CA HIS A 439 13.93 -31.58 11.48
C HIS A 439 13.29 -31.81 12.86
N GLU A 440 11.98 -31.95 12.92
CA GLU A 440 11.28 -32.27 14.18
C GLU A 440 11.71 -33.63 14.79
N MET A 441 12.02 -34.59 13.94
CA MET A 441 12.57 -35.88 14.35
C MET A 441 14.05 -35.82 14.75
N ARG A 442 14.68 -34.65 14.69
CA ARG A 442 16.13 -34.43 14.93
C ARG A 442 17.05 -35.13 13.91
N TRP A 443 16.54 -35.51 12.76
CA TRP A 443 17.35 -36.03 11.65
C TRP A 443 17.83 -34.86 10.81
N LEU A 444 18.74 -34.09 11.42
CA LEU A 444 19.09 -32.73 10.91
C LEU A 444 19.88 -32.78 9.60
N GLU A 445 20.72 -33.77 9.38
CA GLU A 445 21.50 -33.89 8.13
C GLU A 445 20.58 -34.25 6.95
N GLU A 446 19.64 -35.17 7.14
CA GLU A 446 18.64 -35.53 6.13
C GLU A 446 17.69 -34.35 5.86
N ALA A 447 17.27 -33.65 6.91
CA ALA A 447 16.48 -32.44 6.78
C ALA A 447 17.21 -31.37 5.96
N LEU A 448 18.49 -31.17 6.22
CA LEU A 448 19.32 -30.22 5.48
C LEU A 448 19.45 -30.62 4.00
N LYS A 449 19.60 -31.90 3.70
CA LYS A 449 19.64 -32.41 2.31
C LYS A 449 18.37 -32.06 1.56
N ASP A 450 17.22 -32.29 2.16
CA ASP A 450 15.92 -31.98 1.57
C ASP A 450 15.72 -30.48 1.40
N LYS A 451 16.04 -29.68 2.40
CA LYS A 451 15.93 -28.22 2.33
C LYS A 451 16.88 -27.61 1.31
N ASN A 452 18.08 -28.20 1.10
CA ASN A 452 18.96 -27.84 -0.01
C ASN A 452 18.30 -28.12 -1.36
N LYS A 453 17.63 -29.26 -1.50
CA LYS A 453 16.92 -29.60 -2.74
C LYS A 453 15.75 -28.65 -2.99
N ALA A 454 15.01 -28.25 -1.95
CA ALA A 454 13.93 -27.28 -2.05
C ALA A 454 14.45 -25.90 -2.53
N VAL A 455 15.53 -25.39 -1.96
CA VAL A 455 16.16 -24.14 -2.40
C VAL A 455 16.69 -24.26 -3.83
N GLN A 456 17.30 -25.41 -4.20
CA GLN A 456 17.78 -25.64 -5.57
C GLN A 456 16.65 -25.59 -6.61
N LEU A 457 15.49 -26.17 -6.30
CA LEU A 457 14.32 -26.22 -7.18
C LEU A 457 13.58 -24.88 -7.26
N ALA A 458 13.62 -24.08 -6.21
CA ALA A 458 12.95 -22.77 -6.16
C ALA A 458 13.81 -21.71 -5.46
N PRO A 459 14.84 -21.19 -6.14
CA PRO A 459 15.84 -20.29 -5.54
C PRO A 459 15.31 -18.89 -5.18
N ASN A 460 14.13 -18.52 -5.65
CA ASN A 460 13.50 -17.23 -5.34
C ASN A 460 12.43 -17.32 -4.23
N ASN A 461 12.37 -18.43 -3.50
CA ASN A 461 11.38 -18.61 -2.44
C ASN A 461 12.00 -18.39 -1.05
N ALA A 462 11.72 -17.24 -0.45
CA ALA A 462 12.23 -16.82 0.86
C ALA A 462 11.96 -17.86 1.97
N ARG A 463 10.79 -18.50 1.96
CA ARG A 463 10.40 -19.51 2.95
C ARG A 463 11.37 -20.70 3.03
N TYR A 464 11.92 -21.13 1.89
CA TYR A 464 12.83 -22.28 1.88
C TYR A 464 14.20 -21.93 2.44
N TYR A 465 14.69 -20.73 2.21
CA TYR A 465 15.89 -20.22 2.86
C TYR A 465 15.70 -20.12 4.37
N ASN A 466 14.59 -19.53 4.84
CA ASN A 466 14.30 -19.46 6.27
C ASN A 466 14.18 -20.85 6.90
N SER A 467 13.48 -21.78 6.25
CA SER A 467 13.38 -23.17 6.71
C SER A 467 14.75 -23.84 6.83
N ARG A 468 15.67 -23.61 5.86
CA ARG A 468 17.03 -24.14 5.89
C ARG A 468 17.88 -23.46 6.96
N SER A 469 17.76 -22.15 7.13
CA SER A 469 18.39 -21.37 8.20
C SER A 469 18.09 -21.95 9.57
N MET A 470 16.84 -22.27 9.87
CA MET A 470 16.44 -22.89 11.14
C MET A 470 17.14 -24.23 11.39
N THR A 471 17.27 -25.08 10.36
CA THR A 471 17.97 -26.34 10.49
C THR A 471 19.48 -26.14 10.68
N LEU A 472 20.09 -25.24 9.95
CA LEU A 472 21.52 -24.88 10.10
C LEU A 472 21.81 -24.29 11.49
N HIS A 473 20.89 -23.50 12.04
CA HIS A 473 20.97 -22.95 13.39
C HIS A 473 20.98 -24.09 14.45
N GLU A 474 20.06 -25.04 14.35
CA GLU A 474 20.00 -26.23 15.23
C GLU A 474 21.31 -27.07 15.13
N MET A 475 21.88 -27.15 13.93
CA MET A 475 23.17 -27.82 13.70
C MET A 475 24.38 -26.99 14.16
N LYS A 476 24.16 -25.83 14.77
CA LYS A 476 25.19 -24.85 15.18
C LYS A 476 26.05 -24.33 14.02
N ARG A 477 25.55 -24.39 12.79
CA ARG A 477 26.22 -23.87 11.58
C ARG A 477 25.82 -22.40 11.37
N PHE A 478 26.06 -21.56 12.38
CA PHE A 478 25.48 -20.22 12.51
C PHE A 478 25.83 -19.27 11.36
N GLY A 479 27.04 -19.34 10.81
CA GLY A 479 27.44 -18.50 9.67
C GLY A 479 26.53 -18.73 8.46
N ARG A 480 26.34 -20.00 8.06
CA ARG A 480 25.45 -20.34 6.94
C ARG A 480 23.97 -20.07 7.27
N ALA A 481 23.57 -20.27 8.53
CA ALA A 481 22.21 -19.94 8.96
C ALA A 481 21.91 -18.44 8.81
N LEU A 482 22.90 -17.59 9.11
CA LEU A 482 22.79 -16.15 8.94
C LEU A 482 22.72 -15.74 7.46
N GLU A 483 23.53 -16.36 6.61
CA GLU A 483 23.47 -16.14 5.14
C GLU A 483 22.06 -16.45 4.60
N ASP A 484 21.51 -17.60 4.97
CA ASP A 484 20.17 -18.00 4.54
C ASP A 484 19.07 -17.09 5.10
N ALA A 485 19.15 -16.66 6.36
CA ALA A 485 18.20 -15.72 6.94
C ALA A 485 18.25 -14.37 6.23
N ASN A 486 19.44 -13.86 5.89
CA ASN A 486 19.59 -12.64 5.11
C ASN A 486 19.01 -12.78 3.70
N GLN A 487 19.23 -13.93 3.05
CA GLN A 487 18.65 -14.20 1.73
C GLN A 487 17.12 -14.26 1.79
N ALA A 488 16.53 -14.85 2.84
CA ALA A 488 15.09 -14.86 3.04
C ALA A 488 14.52 -13.44 3.19
N ILE A 489 15.17 -12.58 3.98
CA ILE A 489 14.79 -11.16 4.15
C ILE A 489 14.94 -10.39 2.84
N GLN A 490 16.01 -10.62 2.07
CA GLN A 490 16.18 -9.95 0.78
C GLN A 490 15.07 -10.30 -0.22
N LEU A 491 14.59 -11.55 -0.21
CA LEU A 491 13.54 -12.02 -1.12
C LEU A 491 12.13 -11.61 -0.67
N ASP A 492 11.90 -11.45 0.63
CA ASP A 492 10.61 -11.08 1.21
C ASP A 492 10.85 -10.29 2.51
N PRO A 493 11.05 -8.97 2.41
CA PRO A 493 11.46 -8.12 3.53
C PRO A 493 10.35 -7.86 4.56
N ASP A 494 9.08 -8.12 4.22
CA ASP A 494 7.95 -7.78 5.08
C ASP A 494 7.61 -8.88 6.10
N ASN A 495 8.27 -10.03 6.03
CA ASN A 495 7.99 -11.17 6.89
C ASN A 495 8.80 -11.15 8.18
N ALA A 496 8.18 -10.78 9.30
CA ALA A 496 8.79 -10.68 10.63
C ALA A 496 9.51 -11.97 11.07
N GLN A 497 9.02 -13.15 10.68
CA GLN A 497 9.60 -14.45 11.08
C GLN A 497 11.06 -14.60 10.60
N TYR A 498 11.43 -13.99 9.48
CA TYR A 498 12.80 -14.08 8.97
C TYR A 498 13.76 -13.24 9.80
N TYR A 499 13.31 -12.09 10.30
CA TYR A 499 14.07 -11.26 11.23
C TYR A 499 14.26 -11.95 12.58
N ASP A 500 13.26 -12.69 13.07
CA ASP A 500 13.37 -13.50 14.29
C ASP A 500 14.43 -14.58 14.13
N SER A 501 14.41 -15.32 13.03
CA SER A 501 15.41 -16.36 12.73
C SER A 501 16.82 -15.79 12.65
N ARG A 502 16.99 -14.63 12.00
CA ARG A 502 18.26 -13.90 11.94
C ARG A 502 18.73 -13.46 13.32
N SER A 503 17.84 -12.83 14.09
CA SER A 503 18.15 -12.35 15.45
C SER A 503 18.56 -13.47 16.38
N ALA A 504 17.90 -14.63 16.35
CA ALA A 504 18.28 -15.81 17.11
C ALA A 504 19.69 -16.30 16.74
N THR A 505 20.00 -16.33 15.45
CA THR A 505 21.33 -16.76 14.95
C THR A 505 22.43 -15.78 15.33
N LEU A 506 22.19 -14.48 15.25
CA LEU A 506 23.15 -13.45 15.65
C LEU A 506 23.47 -13.49 17.15
N ARG A 507 22.46 -13.78 18.00
CA ARG A 507 22.68 -13.92 19.44
C ARG A 507 23.63 -15.08 19.76
N GLU A 508 23.51 -16.21 19.08
CA GLU A 508 24.39 -17.34 19.29
C GLU A 508 25.82 -17.07 18.75
N LEU A 509 25.96 -16.38 17.61
CA LEU A 509 27.25 -15.95 17.08
C LEU A 509 27.98 -15.02 18.06
N LYS A 510 27.30 -14.02 18.61
CA LYS A 510 27.87 -13.09 19.58
C LYS A 510 28.32 -13.81 20.86
N ARG A 511 27.57 -14.74 21.38
CA ARG A 511 27.95 -15.57 22.53
C ARG A 511 29.20 -16.40 22.26
N LEU A 512 29.38 -16.91 21.03
CA LEU A 512 30.58 -17.65 20.65
C LEU A 512 31.81 -16.73 20.54
N GLU A 513 31.66 -15.54 19.97
CA GLU A 513 32.73 -14.54 19.90
C GLU A 513 33.17 -14.11 21.31
N GLU A 514 32.21 -13.80 22.20
CA GLU A 514 32.47 -13.48 23.61
C GLU A 514 33.14 -14.65 24.36
N ALA A 515 32.77 -15.89 24.10
CA ALA A 515 33.37 -17.06 24.72
C ALA A 515 34.80 -17.37 24.22
N LEU A 516 35.11 -16.93 23.00
CA LEU A 516 36.44 -17.09 22.40
C LEU A 516 37.40 -15.94 22.72
N ASP A 517 36.87 -14.80 23.21
CA ASP A 517 37.68 -13.65 23.62
C ASP A 517 38.41 -13.96 24.93
N PRO A 518 39.77 -13.98 24.93
CA PRO A 518 40.56 -14.26 26.13
C PRO A 518 40.32 -13.25 27.26
N SER A 519 39.89 -12.03 26.95
CA SER A 519 39.61 -10.97 27.93
C SER A 519 38.34 -11.22 28.77
N SER A 520 37.39 -12.01 28.28
CA SER A 520 36.16 -12.37 28.98
C SER A 520 36.36 -13.38 30.12
N ARG A 521 37.52 -14.10 30.16
CA ARG A 521 37.87 -15.07 31.21
C ARG A 521 38.47 -14.45 32.47
N ALA A 522 38.71 -13.16 32.49
CA ALA A 522 39.40 -12.48 33.60
C ALA A 522 38.44 -11.77 34.58
N SER A 523 37.10 -11.91 34.43
CA SER A 523 36.10 -11.22 35.26
C SER A 523 35.07 -12.14 35.94
N THR A 524 35.48 -13.39 36.25
CA THR A 524 34.71 -14.28 37.15
C THR A 524 35.50 -14.66 38.39
#